data_b3182649b555324e3e270040259dd27a
#
_entry.id   b3182649b555324e3e270040259dd27a
#
_cell.length_a   1.000
_cell.length_b   1.000
_cell.length_c   1.000
_cell.angle_alpha   90.00
_cell.angle_beta   90.00
_cell.angle_gamma   90.00
#
_symmetry.space_group_name_H-M   'P 1'
#
loop_
_entity.id
_entity.type
_entity.pdbx_description
1 polymer ?
#
loop_
_entity_poly.entity_id
_entity_poly.type
_entity_poly.pdbx_seq_one_letter_code
_entity_poly.pdbx_strand_id
1 'polypeptide(L)'
;AAAQASNALAEGRIALHLGWSHKARASDDLLRKTILWTWRVKLSLSLERDLFARLREEAEKVAIKVFADNLRDLLLAAPAGPRVVLGLDPGIRTGVKVAVVDATGKLIETATVYPHEPRRDWDGSLHTLNKLCSKHGVNLIAIGNGTASRETDKLAADLIKQLITPDSPEIQKVVV
;
A
#
# COMPACT_ATOMS: atom_id res chain seq x y z
N ALA A 1 36.71 -20.10 11.46
CA ALA A 1 37.90 -19.35 10.98
C ALA A 1 37.55 -17.89 10.60
N ALA A 2 36.58 -17.63 9.73
CA ALA A 2 36.22 -16.27 9.28
C ALA A 2 35.74 -15.33 10.41
N ALA A 3 34.88 -15.79 11.30
CA ALA A 3 34.41 -15.00 12.44
C ALA A 3 35.51 -14.65 13.44
N GLN A 4 36.49 -15.55 13.62
CA GLN A 4 37.65 -15.27 14.49
C GLN A 4 38.57 -14.22 13.87
N ALA A 5 38.80 -14.26 12.56
CA ALA A 5 39.60 -13.27 11.86
C ALA A 5 38.95 -11.88 11.89
N SER A 6 37.63 -11.82 11.72
CA SER A 6 36.84 -10.56 11.81
C SER A 6 36.90 -9.94 13.21
N ASN A 7 36.79 -10.77 14.25
CA ASN A 7 36.89 -10.28 15.64
C ASN A 7 38.31 -9.75 15.95
N ALA A 8 39.35 -10.45 15.52
CA ALA A 8 40.72 -9.98 15.72
C ALA A 8 41.01 -8.65 15.02
N LEU A 9 40.45 -8.45 13.83
CA LEU A 9 40.55 -7.17 13.12
C LEU A 9 39.88 -6.02 13.88
N ALA A 10 38.67 -6.25 14.39
CA ALA A 10 37.93 -5.25 15.16
C ALA A 10 38.62 -4.90 16.50
N GLU A 11 39.10 -5.91 17.20
CA GLU A 11 39.89 -5.74 18.43
C GLU A 11 41.16 -4.94 18.17
N GLY A 12 41.85 -5.22 17.05
CA GLY A 12 43.04 -4.48 16.61
C GLY A 12 42.72 -3.00 16.30
N ARG A 13 41.58 -2.70 15.66
CA ARG A 13 41.15 -1.32 15.41
C ARG A 13 40.84 -0.55 16.68
N ILE A 14 40.22 -1.21 17.68
CA ILE A 14 39.99 -0.60 19.01
C ILE A 14 41.32 -0.30 19.70
N ALA A 15 42.25 -1.25 19.71
CA ALA A 15 43.56 -1.06 20.27
C ALA A 15 44.31 0.12 19.62
N LEU A 16 44.28 0.21 18.31
CA LEU A 16 44.88 1.30 17.55
C LEU A 16 44.24 2.65 17.89
N HIS A 17 42.91 2.71 17.98
CA HIS A 17 42.20 3.94 18.34
C HIS A 17 42.55 4.44 19.74
N LEU A 18 42.78 3.51 20.67
CA LEU A 18 43.24 3.83 22.04
C LEU A 18 44.73 4.11 22.14
N GLY A 19 45.49 3.99 21.06
CA GLY A 19 46.95 4.11 21.06
C GLY A 19 47.66 3.03 21.89
N TRP A 20 46.98 1.86 22.08
CA TRP A 20 47.49 0.78 22.91
C TRP A 20 48.14 -0.33 22.07
N SER A 21 49.29 -0.79 22.54
CA SER A 21 49.94 -1.99 22.07
C SER A 21 50.50 -2.79 23.24
N HIS A 22 50.49 -4.10 23.10
CA HIS A 22 51.05 -4.99 24.13
C HIS A 22 52.58 -4.84 24.22
N LYS A 23 53.08 -4.48 25.39
CA LYS A 23 54.51 -4.23 25.66
C LYS A 23 55.01 -5.01 26.88
N ALA A 24 54.31 -6.10 27.23
CA ALA A 24 54.61 -6.95 28.40
C ALA A 24 54.59 -6.20 29.74
N ARG A 25 53.76 -5.16 29.87
CA ARG A 25 53.52 -4.46 31.14
C ARG A 25 52.53 -5.24 32.01
N ALA A 26 52.58 -5.08 33.31
CA ALA A 26 51.69 -5.79 34.25
C ALA A 26 50.20 -5.61 33.93
N SER A 27 49.79 -4.46 33.35
CA SER A 27 48.39 -4.15 33.00
C SER A 27 47.98 -4.62 31.61
N ASP A 28 48.90 -5.06 30.74
CA ASP A 28 48.61 -5.32 29.33
C ASP A 28 47.61 -6.47 29.11
N ASP A 29 47.65 -7.49 29.95
CA ASP A 29 46.69 -8.60 29.91
C ASP A 29 45.27 -8.15 30.30
N LEU A 30 45.16 -7.26 31.26
CA LEU A 30 43.86 -6.67 31.65
C LEU A 30 43.29 -5.82 30.52
N LEU A 31 44.12 -4.95 29.91
CA LEU A 31 43.73 -4.11 28.80
C LEU A 31 43.28 -4.92 27.58
N ARG A 32 44.01 -5.98 27.25
CA ARG A 32 43.65 -6.91 26.18
C ARG A 32 42.28 -7.54 26.43
N LYS A 33 42.01 -8.04 27.62
CA LYS A 33 40.71 -8.60 28.00
C LYS A 33 39.59 -7.54 27.94
N THR A 34 39.86 -6.31 28.33
CA THR A 34 38.90 -5.20 28.26
C THR A 34 38.56 -4.85 26.82
N ILE A 35 39.55 -4.77 25.90
CA ILE A 35 39.33 -4.53 24.46
C ILE A 35 38.43 -5.63 23.88
N LEU A 36 38.75 -6.89 24.16
CA LEU A 36 38.03 -8.06 23.72
C LEU A 36 36.58 -8.06 24.20
N TRP A 37 36.36 -7.74 25.48
CA TRP A 37 35.03 -7.60 26.07
C TRP A 37 34.25 -6.41 25.46
N THR A 38 34.93 -5.27 25.28
CA THR A 38 34.32 -4.08 24.66
C THR A 38 33.79 -4.39 23.26
N TRP A 39 34.57 -5.08 22.44
CA TRP A 39 34.08 -5.51 21.13
C TRP A 39 32.94 -6.50 21.21
N ARG A 40 33.11 -7.62 21.90
CA ARG A 40 32.18 -8.75 21.86
C ARG A 40 30.88 -8.49 22.58
N VAL A 41 30.88 -7.71 23.65
CA VAL A 41 29.72 -7.51 24.52
C VAL A 41 29.03 -6.15 24.31
N LYS A 42 29.76 -5.16 23.84
CA LYS A 42 29.22 -3.80 23.68
C LYS A 42 29.12 -3.39 22.21
N LEU A 43 30.24 -3.28 21.52
CA LEU A 43 30.27 -2.65 20.19
C LEU A 43 29.67 -3.53 19.11
N SER A 44 29.99 -4.85 19.06
CA SER A 44 29.47 -5.72 18.01
C SER A 44 27.93 -5.78 18.01
N LEU A 45 27.33 -5.94 19.17
CA LEU A 45 25.87 -6.00 19.31
C LEU A 45 25.19 -4.69 18.93
N SER A 46 25.79 -3.55 19.32
CA SER A 46 25.27 -2.24 18.97
C SER A 46 25.37 -1.97 17.47
N LEU A 47 26.54 -2.23 16.89
CA LEU A 47 26.76 -2.04 15.46
C LEU A 47 25.87 -2.95 14.61
N GLU A 48 25.73 -4.21 14.99
CA GLU A 48 24.86 -5.15 14.30
C GLU A 48 23.41 -4.62 14.25
N ARG A 49 22.88 -4.23 15.41
CA ARG A 49 21.54 -3.65 15.51
C ARG A 49 21.40 -2.40 14.64
N ASP A 50 22.36 -1.49 14.70
CA ASP A 50 22.28 -0.21 13.99
C ASP A 50 22.42 -0.41 12.47
N LEU A 51 23.26 -1.35 12.03
CA LEU A 51 23.41 -1.70 10.61
C LEU A 51 22.15 -2.38 10.06
N PHE A 52 21.55 -3.32 10.80
CA PHE A 52 20.29 -3.94 10.39
C PHE A 52 19.14 -2.94 10.38
N ALA A 53 19.09 -1.99 11.31
CA ALA A 53 18.08 -0.95 11.31
C ALA A 53 18.19 -0.06 10.04
N ARG A 54 19.41 0.35 9.67
CA ARG A 54 19.65 1.11 8.44
C ARG A 54 19.28 0.31 7.18
N LEU A 55 19.72 -0.93 7.09
CA LEU A 55 19.41 -1.81 5.97
C LEU A 55 17.90 -1.98 5.79
N ARG A 56 17.20 -2.17 6.90
CA ARG A 56 15.73 -2.25 6.90
C ARG A 56 15.09 -0.97 6.40
N GLU A 57 15.52 0.18 6.90
CA GLU A 57 14.97 1.48 6.48
C GLU A 57 15.18 1.73 4.99
N GLU A 58 16.36 1.40 4.46
CA GLU A 58 16.66 1.51 3.04
C GLU A 58 15.78 0.56 2.20
N ALA A 59 15.63 -0.69 2.64
CA ALA A 59 14.77 -1.66 1.96
C ALA A 59 13.30 -1.23 1.97
N GLU A 60 12.80 -0.69 3.07
CA GLU A 60 11.43 -0.18 3.20
C GLU A 60 11.20 1.01 2.24
N LYS A 61 12.13 1.95 2.14
CA LYS A 61 12.06 3.08 1.19
C LYS A 61 11.97 2.61 -0.26
N VAL A 62 12.78 1.63 -0.64
CA VAL A 62 12.75 1.05 -1.99
C VAL A 62 11.43 0.33 -2.25
N ALA A 63 10.96 -0.47 -1.30
CA ALA A 63 9.70 -1.20 -1.42
C ALA A 63 8.49 -0.26 -1.58
N ILE A 64 8.43 0.81 -0.79
CA ILE A 64 7.38 1.83 -0.88
C ILE A 64 7.42 2.53 -2.25
N LYS A 65 8.62 2.87 -2.73
CA LYS A 65 8.76 3.50 -4.05
C LYS A 65 8.27 2.58 -5.18
N VAL A 66 8.70 1.33 -5.19
CA VAL A 66 8.27 0.34 -6.20
C VAL A 66 6.76 0.12 -6.15
N PHE A 67 6.18 0.02 -4.96
CA PHE A 67 4.73 -0.09 -4.80
C PHE A 67 3.99 1.14 -5.36
N ALA A 68 4.46 2.34 -5.05
CA ALA A 68 3.86 3.58 -5.53
C ALA A 68 3.93 3.71 -7.07
N ASP A 69 5.08 3.37 -7.66
CA ASP A 69 5.27 3.39 -9.11
C ASP A 69 4.33 2.37 -9.80
N ASN A 70 4.25 1.13 -9.29
CA ASN A 70 3.35 0.10 -9.82
C ASN A 70 1.87 0.49 -9.68
N LEU A 71 1.47 1.04 -8.54
CA LEU A 71 0.10 1.51 -8.32
C LEU A 71 -0.26 2.64 -9.29
N ARG A 72 0.66 3.58 -9.51
CA ARG A 72 0.47 4.66 -10.47
C ARG A 72 0.28 4.11 -11.89
N ASP A 73 1.12 3.18 -12.30
CA ASP A 73 1.03 2.56 -13.63
C ASP A 73 -0.29 1.82 -13.82
N LEU A 74 -0.75 1.10 -12.80
CA LEU A 74 -2.05 0.43 -12.82
C LEU A 74 -3.22 1.43 -12.94
N LEU A 75 -3.20 2.50 -12.16
CA LEU A 75 -4.25 3.52 -12.19
C LEU A 75 -4.30 4.29 -13.52
N LEU A 76 -3.18 4.39 -14.23
CA LEU A 76 -3.07 5.08 -15.52
C LEU A 76 -3.16 4.16 -16.74
N ALA A 77 -3.21 2.84 -16.57
CA ALA A 77 -3.08 1.85 -17.63
C ALA A 77 -4.24 1.88 -18.64
N ALA A 78 -5.46 2.20 -18.23
CA ALA A 78 -6.65 2.21 -19.07
C ALA A 78 -7.50 3.45 -18.80
N PRO A 79 -7.14 4.64 -19.36
CA PRO A 79 -7.92 5.84 -19.15
C PRO A 79 -9.33 5.69 -19.75
N ALA A 80 -10.34 6.09 -18.97
CA ALA A 80 -11.74 6.05 -19.40
C ALA A 80 -12.05 7.05 -20.55
N GLY A 81 -11.13 7.96 -20.82
CA GLY A 81 -11.36 9.09 -21.70
C GLY A 81 -12.25 10.17 -21.06
N PRO A 82 -12.75 11.14 -21.81
CA PRO A 82 -13.58 12.23 -21.31
C PRO A 82 -15.02 11.76 -21.00
N ARG A 83 -15.17 10.88 -20.01
CA ARG A 83 -16.46 10.28 -19.62
C ARG A 83 -16.82 10.66 -18.19
N VAL A 84 -18.10 10.73 -17.91
CA VAL A 84 -18.61 10.80 -16.54
C VAL A 84 -18.67 9.38 -15.99
N VAL A 85 -17.92 9.12 -14.93
CA VAL A 85 -17.72 7.78 -14.37
C VAL A 85 -18.39 7.66 -13.00
N LEU A 86 -19.15 6.59 -12.79
CA LEU A 86 -19.60 6.13 -11.49
C LEU A 86 -18.65 5.03 -11.02
N GLY A 87 -17.80 5.32 -10.05
CA GLY A 87 -16.91 4.34 -9.40
C GLY A 87 -17.60 3.65 -8.23
N LEU A 88 -17.53 2.33 -8.19
CA LEU A 88 -18.07 1.48 -7.12
C LEU A 88 -16.93 0.72 -6.45
N ASP A 89 -16.67 0.99 -5.16
CA ASP A 89 -15.73 0.23 -4.34
C ASP A 89 -16.51 -0.78 -3.48
N PRO A 90 -16.48 -2.08 -3.83
CA PRO A 90 -17.28 -3.09 -3.16
C PRO A 90 -16.87 -3.32 -1.72
N GLY A 91 -17.82 -3.38 -0.80
CA GLY A 91 -17.62 -3.76 0.59
C GLY A 91 -18.86 -4.43 1.17
N ILE A 92 -18.69 -5.59 1.84
CA ILE A 92 -19.82 -6.34 2.43
C ILE A 92 -20.38 -5.57 3.63
N ARG A 93 -19.59 -5.42 4.69
CA ARG A 93 -20.06 -4.77 5.94
C ARG A 93 -20.05 -3.25 5.89
N THR A 94 -19.06 -2.67 5.21
CA THR A 94 -18.89 -1.21 5.10
C THR A 94 -19.76 -0.57 4.03
N GLY A 95 -20.50 -1.39 3.27
CA GLY A 95 -21.27 -0.96 2.11
C GLY A 95 -20.41 -0.76 0.86
N VAL A 96 -21.07 -0.52 -0.25
CA VAL A 96 -20.42 -0.14 -1.51
C VAL A 96 -20.24 1.38 -1.50
N LYS A 97 -18.99 1.81 -1.54
CA LYS A 97 -18.67 3.24 -1.65
C LYS A 97 -18.80 3.67 -3.10
N VAL A 98 -19.40 4.82 -3.28
CA VAL A 98 -19.75 5.35 -4.59
C VAL A 98 -19.08 6.70 -4.78
N ALA A 99 -18.47 6.91 -5.94
CA ALA A 99 -17.91 8.20 -6.33
C ALA A 99 -18.30 8.53 -7.77
N VAL A 100 -18.77 9.74 -8.01
CA VAL A 100 -19.03 10.25 -9.36
C VAL A 100 -17.92 11.21 -9.74
N VAL A 101 -17.31 10.95 -10.88
CA VAL A 101 -16.19 11.75 -11.42
C VAL A 101 -16.62 12.29 -12.78
N ASP A 102 -16.38 13.58 -13.03
CA ASP A 102 -16.71 14.21 -14.31
C ASP A 102 -15.69 13.85 -15.43
N ALA A 103 -15.95 14.33 -16.63
CA ALA A 103 -15.10 14.06 -17.79
C ALA A 103 -13.67 14.64 -17.67
N THR A 104 -13.41 15.48 -16.69
CA THR A 104 -12.08 16.05 -16.41
C THR A 104 -11.33 15.32 -15.30
N GLY A 105 -11.96 14.30 -14.67
CA GLY A 105 -11.42 13.57 -13.53
C GLY A 105 -11.71 14.20 -12.17
N LYS A 106 -12.56 15.24 -12.12
CA LYS A 106 -12.92 15.90 -10.86
C LYS A 106 -14.02 15.10 -10.14
N LEU A 107 -13.81 14.85 -8.85
CA LEU A 107 -14.84 14.25 -7.99
C LEU A 107 -16.02 15.24 -7.82
N ILE A 108 -17.23 14.79 -8.19
CA ILE A 108 -18.45 15.62 -8.14
C ILE A 108 -19.29 15.27 -6.92
N GLU A 109 -19.51 13.98 -6.67
CA GLU A 109 -20.40 13.52 -5.61
C GLU A 109 -19.96 12.16 -5.09
N THR A 110 -20.25 11.89 -3.81
CA THR A 110 -19.99 10.59 -3.18
C THR A 110 -21.22 10.10 -2.46
N ALA A 111 -21.36 8.78 -2.36
CA ALA A 111 -22.42 8.13 -1.59
C ALA A 111 -21.92 6.79 -1.02
N THR A 112 -22.70 6.17 -0.15
CA THR A 112 -22.49 4.80 0.27
C THR A 112 -23.84 4.08 0.23
N VAL A 113 -23.87 2.92 -0.43
CA VAL A 113 -25.08 2.09 -0.53
C VAL A 113 -24.84 0.72 0.10
N TYR A 114 -25.88 0.06 0.56
CA TYR A 114 -25.77 -1.17 1.34
C TYR A 114 -26.62 -2.31 0.74
N PRO A 115 -26.31 -2.75 -0.49
CA PRO A 115 -27.09 -3.80 -1.17
C PRO A 115 -26.91 -5.19 -0.56
N HIS A 116 -25.80 -5.40 0.19
CA HIS A 116 -25.40 -6.70 0.75
C HIS A 116 -25.75 -6.84 2.23
N GLU A 117 -25.54 -8.05 2.78
CA GLU A 117 -25.70 -8.25 4.23
C GLU A 117 -24.83 -7.30 5.05
N PRO A 118 -25.29 -6.88 6.22
CA PRO A 118 -26.52 -7.27 6.91
C PRO A 118 -27.78 -6.49 6.48
N ARG A 119 -27.63 -5.36 5.78
CA ARG A 119 -28.77 -4.47 5.46
C ARG A 119 -29.62 -4.95 4.32
N ARG A 120 -29.07 -5.59 3.29
CA ARG A 120 -29.76 -6.11 2.09
C ARG A 120 -30.68 -5.10 1.41
N ASP A 121 -30.30 -3.81 1.43
CA ASP A 121 -31.07 -2.73 0.82
C ASP A 121 -30.78 -2.62 -0.68
N TRP A 122 -31.24 -3.60 -1.45
CA TRP A 122 -31.02 -3.66 -2.90
C TRP A 122 -31.76 -2.53 -3.62
N ASP A 123 -33.03 -2.36 -3.34
CA ASP A 123 -33.91 -1.39 -4.03
C ASP A 123 -33.51 0.05 -3.68
N GLY A 124 -33.21 0.36 -2.42
CA GLY A 124 -32.73 1.68 -2.01
C GLY A 124 -31.35 1.99 -2.61
N SER A 125 -30.50 0.96 -2.77
CA SER A 125 -29.22 1.10 -3.45
C SER A 125 -29.43 1.42 -4.93
N LEU A 126 -30.26 0.68 -5.64
CA LEU A 126 -30.61 0.95 -7.04
C LEU A 126 -31.21 2.35 -7.22
N HIS A 127 -32.12 2.76 -6.33
CA HIS A 127 -32.72 4.09 -6.38
C HIS A 127 -31.67 5.20 -6.24
N THR A 128 -30.77 5.06 -5.29
CA THR A 128 -29.68 6.02 -5.06
C THR A 128 -28.74 6.11 -6.25
N LEU A 129 -28.31 4.97 -6.79
CA LEU A 129 -27.41 4.90 -7.94
C LEU A 129 -28.08 5.45 -9.21
N ASN A 130 -29.37 5.15 -9.42
CA ASN A 130 -30.17 5.67 -10.54
C ASN A 130 -30.23 7.20 -10.50
N LYS A 131 -30.51 7.76 -9.31
CA LYS A 131 -30.54 9.23 -9.10
C LYS A 131 -29.20 9.87 -9.44
N LEU A 132 -28.07 9.26 -9.02
CA LEU A 132 -26.72 9.77 -9.32
C LEU A 132 -26.41 9.68 -10.81
N CYS A 133 -26.72 8.56 -11.45
CA CYS A 133 -26.49 8.38 -12.88
C CYS A 133 -27.27 9.38 -13.72
N SER A 134 -28.58 9.57 -13.43
CA SER A 134 -29.45 10.50 -14.13
C SER A 134 -29.06 11.95 -13.90
N LYS A 135 -28.71 12.31 -12.65
CA LYS A 135 -28.31 13.68 -12.28
C LYS A 135 -27.04 14.13 -12.99
N HIS A 136 -26.06 13.25 -13.14
CA HIS A 136 -24.71 13.60 -13.63
C HIS A 136 -24.44 13.12 -15.06
N GLY A 137 -25.35 12.41 -15.69
CA GLY A 137 -25.15 11.89 -17.05
C GLY A 137 -24.04 10.83 -17.13
N VAL A 138 -24.04 9.89 -16.19
CA VAL A 138 -23.04 8.83 -16.12
C VAL A 138 -23.10 7.95 -17.38
N ASN A 139 -21.96 7.69 -18.01
CA ASN A 139 -21.84 6.80 -19.17
C ASN A 139 -20.86 5.64 -18.99
N LEU A 140 -20.16 5.59 -17.86
CA LEU A 140 -19.32 4.46 -17.50
C LEU A 140 -19.46 4.12 -16.01
N ILE A 141 -19.65 2.84 -15.69
CA ILE A 141 -19.63 2.32 -14.33
C ILE A 141 -18.36 1.49 -14.14
N ALA A 142 -17.48 1.94 -13.26
CA ALA A 142 -16.25 1.23 -12.91
C ALA A 142 -16.43 0.53 -11.56
N ILE A 143 -16.14 -0.76 -11.50
CA ILE A 143 -16.33 -1.60 -10.32
C ILE A 143 -14.96 -2.14 -9.88
N GLY A 144 -14.56 -1.86 -8.63
CA GLY A 144 -13.33 -2.37 -8.05
C GLY A 144 -13.36 -3.90 -7.91
N ASN A 145 -12.28 -4.57 -8.31
CA ASN A 145 -12.12 -6.02 -8.23
C ASN A 145 -11.74 -6.49 -6.81
N GLY A 146 -12.59 -6.21 -5.84
CA GLY A 146 -12.43 -6.60 -4.43
C GLY A 146 -13.47 -7.62 -3.96
N THR A 147 -13.57 -7.76 -2.64
CA THR A 147 -14.61 -8.57 -1.99
C THR A 147 -15.99 -8.05 -2.40
N ALA A 148 -16.91 -8.94 -2.77
CA ALA A 148 -18.26 -8.64 -3.28
C ALA A 148 -18.28 -7.94 -4.66
N SER A 149 -17.24 -8.03 -5.45
CA SER A 149 -17.23 -7.47 -6.82
C SER A 149 -18.28 -8.10 -7.73
N ARG A 150 -18.52 -9.41 -7.62
CA ARG A 150 -19.53 -10.13 -8.42
C ARG A 150 -20.96 -9.68 -8.10
N GLU A 151 -21.25 -9.49 -6.83
CA GLU A 151 -22.56 -9.01 -6.36
C GLU A 151 -22.77 -7.54 -6.78
N THR A 152 -21.71 -6.73 -6.71
CA THR A 152 -21.74 -5.34 -7.16
C THR A 152 -21.83 -5.24 -8.69
N ASP A 153 -21.22 -6.16 -9.43
CA ASP A 153 -21.39 -6.26 -10.87
C ASP A 153 -22.85 -6.58 -11.27
N LYS A 154 -23.51 -7.46 -10.50
CA LYS A 154 -24.95 -7.73 -10.68
C LYS A 154 -25.80 -6.49 -10.39
N LEU A 155 -25.48 -5.76 -9.31
CA LEU A 155 -26.16 -4.49 -8.98
C LEU A 155 -26.03 -3.47 -10.12
N ALA A 156 -24.83 -3.32 -10.66
CA ALA A 156 -24.58 -2.43 -11.81
C ALA A 156 -25.33 -2.90 -13.08
N ALA A 157 -25.41 -4.19 -13.32
CA ALA A 157 -26.19 -4.74 -14.44
C ALA A 157 -27.69 -4.44 -14.31
N ASP A 158 -28.25 -4.60 -13.10
CA ASP A 158 -29.66 -4.30 -12.85
C ASP A 158 -29.93 -2.78 -12.91
N LEU A 159 -29.00 -1.95 -12.46
CA LEU A 159 -29.04 -0.50 -12.60
C LEU A 159 -29.07 -0.08 -14.09
N ILE A 160 -28.19 -0.64 -14.90
CA ILE A 160 -28.13 -0.33 -16.35
C ILE A 160 -29.45 -0.70 -17.02
N LYS A 161 -30.06 -1.84 -16.70
CA LYS A 161 -31.38 -2.21 -17.24
C LYS A 161 -32.47 -1.21 -16.93
N GLN A 162 -32.41 -0.57 -15.75
CA GLN A 162 -33.39 0.47 -15.39
C GLN A 162 -33.14 1.82 -16.08
N LEU A 163 -31.88 2.08 -16.47
CA LEU A 163 -31.48 3.34 -17.10
C LEU A 163 -31.59 3.33 -18.62
N ILE A 164 -31.57 2.14 -19.23
CA ILE A 164 -31.69 2.01 -20.70
C ILE A 164 -33.12 2.40 -21.14
N THR A 165 -33.21 3.50 -21.90
CA THR A 165 -34.37 3.88 -22.68
C THR A 165 -33.98 3.97 -24.14
N PRO A 166 -34.92 3.91 -25.12
CA PRO A 166 -34.58 3.96 -26.54
C PRO A 166 -33.73 5.17 -26.95
N ASP A 167 -33.82 6.27 -26.21
CA ASP A 167 -33.12 7.54 -26.46
C ASP A 167 -31.96 7.81 -25.48
N SER A 168 -31.66 6.89 -24.55
CA SER A 168 -30.57 7.10 -23.61
C SER A 168 -29.20 6.69 -24.19
N PRO A 169 -28.11 7.40 -23.85
CA PRO A 169 -26.77 6.97 -24.22
C PRO A 169 -26.45 5.61 -23.59
N GLU A 170 -25.73 4.78 -24.31
CA GLU A 170 -25.27 3.48 -23.83
C GLU A 170 -24.36 3.65 -22.60
N ILE A 171 -24.76 3.07 -21.48
CA ILE A 171 -23.96 3.02 -20.26
C ILE A 171 -23.14 1.72 -20.27
N GLN A 172 -21.83 1.86 -20.25
CA GLN A 172 -20.92 0.74 -20.17
C GLN A 172 -20.54 0.42 -18.73
N LYS A 173 -20.18 -0.83 -18.43
CA LYS A 173 -19.59 -1.21 -17.15
C LYS A 173 -18.27 -1.95 -17.34
N VAL A 174 -17.34 -1.78 -16.39
CA VAL A 174 -16.03 -2.45 -16.38
C VAL A 174 -15.66 -2.81 -14.94
N VAL A 175 -15.02 -3.95 -14.77
CA VAL A 175 -14.37 -4.33 -13.50
C VAL A 175 -12.89 -4.01 -13.62
N VAL A 176 -12.34 -3.29 -12.62
CA VAL A 176 -10.97 -2.76 -12.61
C VAL A 176 -10.19 -3.23 -11.39
#